data_e502f6497eb4ff4f4520a97ff0f0c077
#
_entry.id   e502f6497eb4ff4f4520a97ff0f0c077
#
_cell.length_a   1.000
_cell.length_b   1.000
_cell.length_c   1.000
_cell.angle_alpha   90.00
_cell.angle_beta   90.00
_cell.angle_gamma   90.00
#
_symmetry.space_group_name_H-M   'P 1'
#
loop_
_entity.id
_entity.type
_entity.pdbx_description
1 polymer ?
#
loop_
_entity_poly.entity_id
_entity_poly.type
_entity_poly.pdbx_seq_one_letter_code
_entity_poly.pdbx_strand_id
1 'polypeptide(L)'
;MAEKTDLNISPYYDDYSESKNFHKVLYRAGRPLQARELTQTQSILQNQIERLGDHFFQEGSIVSGAQSDVDFDLYYVKVKTDNPNSSGDASAESYRQLYHGQHLVGQTSGVVAKVITSTAETTTDKLTLFVRFERQGTDSDHSSVFKAGETLVKCGFSDAGVVSEDTSSNNDFTVEAQSEVPIGRCSIANISEGVVFIRGFFVKVDKQELILEKYNAKPSFRVGLSITESMISTAEDSSLYDNAQGTSNENAAGADRFQFNLTLAKLPLNSVTSDDANFIELVRVNNGLIQLQKSRPMYSEIENTLARRTFDANGDFITQQFTHSMREHLDDTTNAGFYLKSQGGLESKFLFQISPGKAYVKGYEIDKIGTTNLSINKARTTQTIAGAKTPTRLGNYIKVENCHGFPDFGNESGAQALDPHGVCQLFPSELSAGSLGSGDHIGFARVRYIDSHDDTGAAEDGVNLYLFDVRMFTKIGYSSHTGTANAGDKLVGGTSGATGIIAYDNNSNAV
;
A
#
# COMPACT_ATOMS: atom_id res chain seq x y z
N MET A 1 15.90 -20.86 -23.90
CA MET A 1 16.77 -19.81 -23.35
C MET A 1 15.88 -18.72 -22.79
N ALA A 2 16.08 -18.39 -21.56
CA ALA A 2 15.28 -17.40 -20.86
C ALA A 2 15.70 -15.95 -21.15
N GLU A 3 16.95 -15.71 -21.50
CA GLU A 3 17.42 -14.42 -21.99
C GLU A 3 16.76 -14.04 -23.32
N LYS A 4 16.36 -12.78 -23.46
CA LYS A 4 15.73 -12.27 -24.68
C LYS A 4 16.74 -11.83 -25.74
N THR A 5 17.96 -11.55 -25.31
CA THR A 5 19.04 -11.13 -26.19
C THR A 5 19.53 -12.30 -27.05
N ASP A 6 19.41 -12.17 -28.36
CA ASP A 6 19.96 -13.17 -29.28
C ASP A 6 21.49 -13.03 -29.39
N LEU A 7 22.20 -14.00 -28.86
CA LEU A 7 23.67 -14.07 -28.93
C LEU A 7 24.18 -14.84 -30.16
N ASN A 8 23.29 -15.41 -30.98
CA ASN A 8 23.65 -16.07 -32.22
C ASN A 8 23.82 -15.08 -33.41
N ILE A 9 24.29 -13.89 -33.10
CA ILE A 9 24.55 -12.81 -34.06
C ILE A 9 26.01 -12.35 -33.96
N SER A 10 26.46 -11.56 -34.95
CA SER A 10 27.78 -10.90 -34.89
C SER A 10 27.87 -10.03 -33.62
N PRO A 11 28.99 -10.04 -32.90
CA PRO A 11 30.24 -10.78 -33.13
C PRO A 11 30.35 -12.14 -32.41
N TYR A 12 29.32 -12.57 -31.64
CA TYR A 12 29.43 -13.70 -30.72
C TYR A 12 29.17 -15.05 -31.37
N TYR A 13 28.14 -15.13 -32.25
CA TYR A 13 27.74 -16.34 -33.00
C TYR A 13 27.55 -17.57 -32.09
N ASP A 14 26.92 -17.41 -30.92
CA ASP A 14 26.58 -18.52 -30.04
C ASP A 14 25.37 -19.29 -30.60
N ASP A 15 25.68 -20.38 -31.31
CA ASP A 15 24.70 -21.25 -31.95
C ASP A 15 24.23 -22.40 -31.02
N TYR A 16 24.29 -22.20 -29.71
CA TYR A 16 23.75 -23.15 -28.77
C TYR A 16 22.25 -23.37 -29.03
N SER A 17 21.86 -24.64 -29.07
CA SER A 17 20.46 -25.04 -29.21
C SER A 17 20.16 -26.21 -28.30
N GLU A 18 19.18 -26.03 -27.44
CA GLU A 18 18.69 -27.06 -26.52
C GLU A 18 18.21 -28.33 -27.27
N SER A 19 17.64 -28.15 -28.47
CA SER A 19 17.15 -29.26 -29.28
C SER A 19 18.23 -30.24 -29.70
N LYS A 20 19.50 -29.80 -29.76
CA LYS A 20 20.65 -30.66 -30.06
C LYS A 20 21.09 -31.51 -28.89
N ASN A 21 20.60 -31.21 -27.69
CA ASN A 21 20.88 -31.95 -26.44
C ASN A 21 22.39 -32.10 -26.13
N PHE A 22 23.16 -31.03 -26.41
CA PHE A 22 24.56 -31.00 -26.09
C PHE A 22 24.79 -30.54 -24.64
N HIS A 23 25.46 -31.38 -23.86
CA HIS A 23 25.69 -31.13 -22.43
C HIS A 23 27.15 -30.80 -22.11
N LYS A 24 28.07 -30.98 -23.03
CA LYS A 24 29.49 -30.73 -22.81
C LYS A 24 30.25 -30.49 -24.12
N VAL A 25 31.08 -29.46 -24.14
CA VAL A 25 32.05 -29.24 -25.20
C VAL A 25 33.33 -30.09 -24.94
N LEU A 26 33.77 -30.86 -25.92
CA LEU A 26 34.92 -31.73 -25.81
C LEU A 26 36.03 -31.21 -26.74
N TYR A 27 37.00 -30.57 -26.16
CA TYR A 27 38.18 -30.07 -26.90
C TYR A 27 39.08 -31.23 -27.33
N ARG A 28 39.47 -31.22 -28.61
CA ARG A 28 40.31 -32.26 -29.19
C ARG A 28 41.67 -31.70 -29.55
N ALA A 29 42.73 -32.37 -29.16
CA ALA A 29 44.09 -32.00 -29.54
C ALA A 29 44.26 -31.93 -31.07
N GLY A 30 44.98 -30.94 -31.56
CA GLY A 30 45.21 -30.70 -33.00
C GLY A 30 44.09 -29.98 -33.72
N ARG A 31 43.05 -29.48 -33.02
CA ARG A 31 42.03 -28.59 -33.58
C ARG A 31 42.11 -27.21 -32.95
N PRO A 32 41.97 -26.13 -33.73
CA PRO A 32 41.94 -24.76 -33.17
C PRO A 32 40.69 -24.57 -32.32
N LEU A 33 40.87 -23.86 -31.21
CA LEU A 33 39.78 -23.42 -30.33
C LEU A 33 39.00 -22.30 -31.04
N GLN A 34 37.67 -22.41 -31.04
CA GLN A 34 36.75 -21.40 -31.56
C GLN A 34 36.16 -20.59 -30.42
N ALA A 35 36.00 -19.26 -30.60
CA ALA A 35 35.36 -18.40 -29.58
C ALA A 35 33.95 -18.89 -29.19
N ARG A 36 33.15 -19.33 -30.18
CA ARG A 36 31.83 -19.90 -29.94
C ARG A 36 31.82 -21.12 -29.04
N GLU A 37 32.87 -21.94 -29.03
CA GLU A 37 32.96 -23.14 -28.16
C GLU A 37 33.11 -22.74 -26.68
N LEU A 38 33.81 -21.61 -26.42
CA LEU A 38 33.90 -21.05 -25.07
C LEU A 38 32.57 -20.46 -24.63
N THR A 39 31.88 -19.72 -25.49
CA THR A 39 30.56 -19.16 -25.21
C THR A 39 29.53 -20.27 -24.99
N GLN A 40 29.52 -21.29 -25.88
CA GLN A 40 28.63 -22.44 -25.70
C GLN A 40 28.84 -23.23 -24.39
N THR A 41 30.09 -23.30 -23.91
CA THR A 41 30.33 -23.92 -22.60
C THR A 41 29.58 -23.20 -21.50
N GLN A 42 29.52 -21.87 -21.55
CA GLN A 42 28.74 -21.05 -20.60
C GLN A 42 27.24 -21.23 -20.80
N SER A 43 26.75 -21.20 -22.04
CA SER A 43 25.32 -21.37 -22.37
C SER A 43 24.79 -22.74 -21.95
N ILE A 44 25.58 -23.80 -22.11
CA ILE A 44 25.25 -25.14 -21.64
C ILE A 44 25.11 -25.16 -20.11
N LEU A 45 26.03 -24.58 -19.37
CA LEU A 45 25.99 -24.50 -17.91
C LEU A 45 24.82 -23.62 -17.44
N GLN A 46 24.62 -22.48 -18.08
CA GLN A 46 23.51 -21.59 -17.78
C GLN A 46 22.15 -22.29 -17.95
N ASN A 47 21.97 -23.02 -19.04
CA ASN A 47 20.75 -23.80 -19.25
C ASN A 47 20.51 -24.86 -18.16
N GLN A 48 21.55 -25.47 -17.60
CA GLN A 48 21.40 -26.39 -16.47
C GLN A 48 21.00 -25.65 -15.19
N ILE A 49 21.55 -24.45 -14.94
CA ILE A 49 21.19 -23.60 -13.80
C ILE A 49 19.75 -23.10 -13.94
N GLU A 50 19.37 -22.65 -15.15
CA GLU A 50 18.01 -22.24 -15.47
C GLU A 50 16.99 -23.34 -15.15
N ARG A 51 17.21 -24.55 -15.67
CA ARG A 51 16.34 -25.70 -15.42
C ARG A 51 16.22 -26.04 -13.94
N LEU A 52 17.33 -25.99 -13.21
CA LEU A 52 17.33 -26.19 -11.76
C LEU A 52 16.58 -25.06 -11.08
N GLY A 53 16.85 -23.82 -11.46
CA GLY A 53 16.21 -22.63 -10.91
C GLY A 53 14.69 -22.62 -11.13
N ASP A 54 14.23 -22.91 -12.33
CA ASP A 54 12.80 -22.99 -12.67
C ASP A 54 12.04 -24.07 -11.92
N HIS A 55 12.74 -25.13 -11.52
CA HIS A 55 12.13 -26.17 -10.67
C HIS A 55 11.89 -25.67 -9.23
N PHE A 56 12.74 -24.80 -8.72
CA PHE A 56 12.65 -24.28 -7.36
C PHE A 56 11.91 -22.93 -7.29
N PHE A 57 12.18 -22.00 -8.19
CA PHE A 57 11.69 -20.63 -8.14
C PHE A 57 10.75 -20.33 -9.30
N GLN A 58 9.81 -19.45 -9.06
CA GLN A 58 9.03 -18.82 -10.13
C GLN A 58 9.79 -17.59 -10.66
N GLU A 59 9.55 -17.23 -11.91
CA GLU A 59 10.09 -16.02 -12.54
C GLU A 59 9.76 -14.77 -11.72
N GLY A 60 10.76 -13.95 -11.44
CA GLY A 60 10.62 -12.78 -10.58
C GLY A 60 10.53 -13.07 -9.08
N SER A 61 10.89 -14.28 -8.67
CA SER A 61 10.95 -14.65 -7.25
C SER A 61 12.09 -13.94 -6.54
N ILE A 62 11.81 -13.41 -5.37
CA ILE A 62 12.81 -12.91 -4.44
C ILE A 62 13.50 -14.13 -3.81
N VAL A 63 14.80 -14.26 -4.01
CA VAL A 63 15.59 -15.38 -3.44
C VAL A 63 16.08 -15.04 -2.05
N SER A 64 16.62 -13.82 -1.89
CA SER A 64 17.08 -13.31 -0.59
C SER A 64 17.08 -11.78 -0.60
N GLY A 65 16.80 -11.15 0.52
CA GLY A 65 16.70 -9.69 0.61
C GLY A 65 15.62 -9.14 -0.31
N ALA A 66 15.91 -8.07 -1.05
CA ALA A 66 15.04 -7.43 -2.05
C ALA A 66 13.61 -7.17 -1.54
N GLN A 67 13.48 -6.84 -0.25
CA GLN A 67 12.19 -6.52 0.36
C GLN A 67 11.71 -5.19 -0.21
N SER A 68 10.49 -5.20 -0.74
CA SER A 68 9.84 -4.01 -1.26
C SER A 68 8.85 -3.47 -0.23
N ASP A 69 8.85 -2.16 -0.04
CA ASP A 69 7.92 -1.43 0.83
C ASP A 69 7.41 -0.19 0.14
N VAL A 70 6.21 0.25 0.53
CA VAL A 70 5.60 1.50 0.05
C VAL A 70 5.16 2.33 1.24
N ASP A 71 5.75 3.50 1.37
CA ASP A 71 5.41 4.48 2.39
C ASP A 71 4.48 5.54 1.81
N PHE A 72 3.27 5.63 2.37
CA PHE A 72 2.26 6.62 2.00
C PHE A 72 2.21 7.81 2.98
N ASP A 73 3.01 7.78 4.03
CA ASP A 73 3.02 8.77 5.11
C ASP A 73 4.28 9.65 5.09
N LEU A 74 4.98 9.65 3.98
CA LEU A 74 6.09 10.55 3.74
C LEU A 74 5.58 11.95 3.40
N TYR A 75 6.35 12.99 3.75
CA TYR A 75 5.99 14.37 3.45
C TYR A 75 6.91 14.96 2.40
N TYR A 76 6.35 15.78 1.53
CA TYR A 76 7.13 16.69 0.71
C TYR A 76 7.25 18.05 1.37
N VAL A 77 8.37 18.71 1.16
CA VAL A 77 8.64 20.10 1.58
C VAL A 77 9.21 20.81 0.39
N LYS A 78 8.45 21.78 -0.17
CA LYS A 78 8.95 22.66 -1.24
C LYS A 78 9.83 23.73 -0.61
N VAL A 79 11.00 23.90 -1.16
CA VAL A 79 11.98 24.88 -0.67
C VAL A 79 12.42 25.80 -1.79
N LYS A 80 12.83 27.02 -1.41
CA LYS A 80 13.39 27.98 -2.34
C LYS A 80 14.74 27.53 -2.85
N THR A 81 15.05 27.91 -4.06
CA THR A 81 16.36 27.64 -4.67
C THR A 81 17.48 28.52 -4.09
N ASP A 82 17.07 29.65 -3.50
CA ASP A 82 18.01 30.58 -2.87
C ASP A 82 18.49 30.04 -1.51
N ASN A 83 19.78 30.14 -1.26
CA ASN A 83 20.31 29.88 0.07
C ASN A 83 19.99 31.06 1.01
N PRO A 84 19.31 30.82 2.17
CA PRO A 84 18.92 31.92 3.07
C PRO A 84 20.12 32.61 3.75
N ASN A 85 21.29 31.97 3.76
CA ASN A 85 22.42 32.41 4.58
C ASN A 85 23.41 33.33 3.90
N SER A 86 23.29 33.65 2.59
CA SER A 86 24.18 34.69 2.10
C SER A 86 24.14 35.10 0.65
N SER A 87 24.80 36.20 0.44
CA SER A 87 25.33 36.74 -0.80
C SER A 87 26.60 35.98 -1.24
N GLY A 88 26.44 34.94 -2.06
CA GLY A 88 27.53 34.25 -2.72
C GLY A 88 27.66 32.75 -2.46
N ASP A 89 26.80 32.19 -1.61
CA ASP A 89 26.76 30.75 -1.37
C ASP A 89 26.07 29.99 -2.51
N ALA A 90 26.42 28.70 -2.61
CA ALA A 90 25.84 27.81 -3.61
C ALA A 90 24.30 27.77 -3.46
N SER A 91 23.60 27.72 -4.59
CA SER A 91 22.14 27.56 -4.59
C SER A 91 21.76 26.23 -3.93
N ALA A 92 20.57 26.18 -3.33
CA ALA A 92 20.02 24.96 -2.69
C ALA A 92 20.03 23.76 -3.64
N GLU A 93 19.90 23.98 -4.94
CA GLU A 93 19.98 22.94 -5.97
C GLU A 93 21.34 22.21 -5.97
N SER A 94 22.45 22.93 -5.71
CA SER A 94 23.80 22.37 -5.78
C SER A 94 24.16 21.47 -4.61
N TYR A 95 23.51 21.65 -3.46
CA TYR A 95 23.81 20.87 -2.24
C TYR A 95 22.67 19.96 -1.76
N ARG A 96 21.47 20.03 -2.35
CA ARG A 96 20.31 19.25 -1.90
C ARG A 96 20.56 17.75 -1.72
N GLN A 97 21.37 17.16 -2.61
CA GLN A 97 21.68 15.74 -2.54
C GLN A 97 22.57 15.36 -1.35
N LEU A 98 23.37 16.29 -0.87
CA LEU A 98 24.22 16.09 0.31
C LEU A 98 23.40 15.90 1.60
N TYR A 99 22.12 16.27 1.56
CA TYR A 99 21.23 16.15 2.70
C TYR A 99 20.46 14.83 2.77
N HIS A 100 20.60 13.95 1.77
CA HIS A 100 19.98 12.64 1.84
C HIS A 100 20.48 11.89 3.08
N GLY A 101 19.53 11.41 3.91
CA GLY A 101 19.82 10.76 5.19
C GLY A 101 20.15 11.68 6.35
N GLN A 102 20.28 12.99 6.12
CA GLN A 102 20.56 13.99 7.16
C GLN A 102 19.26 14.49 7.81
N HIS A 103 19.39 15.06 9.01
CA HIS A 103 18.29 15.70 9.72
C HIS A 103 18.32 17.20 9.52
N LEU A 104 17.12 17.76 9.40
CA LEU A 104 16.86 19.20 9.36
C LEU A 104 15.98 19.59 10.54
N VAL A 105 16.26 20.76 11.12
CA VAL A 105 15.42 21.40 12.14
C VAL A 105 14.87 22.73 11.60
N GLY A 106 13.58 22.98 11.78
CA GLY A 106 12.95 24.26 11.48
C GLY A 106 13.25 25.29 12.56
N GLN A 107 13.83 26.42 12.18
CA GLN A 107 14.26 27.47 13.12
C GLN A 107 13.09 28.14 13.86
N THR A 108 11.89 28.13 13.27
CA THR A 108 10.69 28.74 13.89
C THR A 108 9.84 27.70 14.59
N SER A 109 9.67 26.55 13.98
CA SER A 109 8.81 25.48 14.53
C SER A 109 9.52 24.60 15.55
N GLY A 110 10.85 24.44 15.43
CA GLY A 110 11.62 23.46 16.20
C GLY A 110 11.34 22.01 15.81
N VAL A 111 10.58 21.78 14.73
CA VAL A 111 10.30 20.45 14.18
C VAL A 111 11.58 19.84 13.62
N VAL A 112 11.76 18.53 13.80
CA VAL A 112 12.89 17.79 13.21
C VAL A 112 12.38 16.79 12.20
N ALA A 113 13.01 16.78 11.03
CA ALA A 113 12.71 15.83 9.96
C ALA A 113 14.00 15.27 9.36
N LYS A 114 13.93 13.99 8.98
CA LYS A 114 14.98 13.32 8.21
C LYS A 114 14.68 13.42 6.72
N VAL A 115 15.66 13.87 5.94
CA VAL A 115 15.55 13.92 4.48
C VAL A 115 15.80 12.53 3.92
N ILE A 116 14.82 12.00 3.17
CA ILE A 116 14.93 10.70 2.52
C ILE A 116 15.53 10.88 1.13
N THR A 117 14.91 11.72 0.32
CA THR A 117 15.37 12.03 -1.05
C THR A 117 14.94 13.43 -1.44
N SER A 118 15.32 13.88 -2.63
CA SER A 118 14.96 15.21 -3.14
C SER A 118 14.81 15.21 -4.65
N THR A 119 14.02 16.15 -5.19
CA THR A 119 13.91 16.42 -6.63
C THR A 119 14.36 17.83 -6.96
N ALA A 120 15.04 17.95 -8.11
CA ALA A 120 15.49 19.21 -8.64
C ALA A 120 14.32 20.15 -8.98
N GLU A 121 14.58 21.46 -8.99
CA GLU A 121 13.67 22.42 -9.54
C GLU A 121 13.55 22.24 -11.06
N THR A 122 12.35 22.43 -11.55
CA THR A 122 12.05 22.45 -12.99
C THR A 122 11.27 23.70 -13.33
N THR A 123 11.02 23.95 -14.60
CA THR A 123 10.20 25.10 -15.05
C THR A 123 8.78 25.10 -14.50
N THR A 124 8.28 23.95 -14.08
CA THR A 124 6.89 23.73 -13.63
C THR A 124 6.78 23.29 -12.18
N ASP A 125 7.88 22.96 -11.53
CA ASP A 125 7.87 22.38 -10.19
C ASP A 125 9.05 22.89 -9.35
N LYS A 126 8.78 23.18 -8.08
CA LYS A 126 9.76 23.70 -7.14
C LYS A 126 10.74 22.64 -6.67
N LEU A 127 11.93 23.06 -6.24
CA LEU A 127 12.86 22.24 -5.51
C LEU A 127 12.13 21.60 -4.32
N THR A 128 12.12 20.28 -4.24
CA THR A 128 11.31 19.57 -3.25
C THR A 128 12.15 18.56 -2.50
N LEU A 129 12.11 18.63 -1.18
CA LEU A 129 12.67 17.63 -0.28
C LEU A 129 11.57 16.66 0.14
N PHE A 130 11.88 15.37 0.20
CA PHE A 130 10.97 14.35 0.74
C PHE A 130 11.50 13.92 2.09
N VAL A 131 10.68 14.12 3.12
CA VAL A 131 11.12 14.04 4.51
C VAL A 131 10.20 13.18 5.36
N ARG A 132 10.75 12.60 6.42
CA ARG A 132 9.99 11.98 7.51
C ARG A 132 10.15 12.83 8.75
N PHE A 133 9.04 13.31 9.30
CA PHE A 133 9.05 14.04 10.56
C PHE A 133 9.29 13.06 11.71
N GLU A 134 10.29 13.35 12.55
CA GLU A 134 10.71 12.48 13.66
C GLU A 134 10.45 13.10 15.03
N ARG A 135 10.36 14.42 15.12
CA ARG A 135 10.07 15.13 16.35
C ARG A 135 9.15 16.31 16.11
N GLN A 136 8.13 16.46 16.96
CA GLN A 136 7.27 17.63 17.00
C GLN A 136 8.05 18.89 17.41
N GLY A 137 7.50 20.03 17.01
CA GLY A 137 8.06 21.33 17.30
C GLY A 137 8.10 21.67 18.78
N THR A 138 9.00 22.57 19.11
CA THR A 138 9.15 23.15 20.45
C THR A 138 8.47 24.51 20.57
N ASP A 139 7.80 24.95 19.52
CA ASP A 139 6.99 26.16 19.50
C ASP A 139 5.73 26.04 20.37
N SER A 140 5.05 27.18 20.62
CA SER A 140 3.83 27.21 21.43
C SER A 140 2.68 26.37 20.88
N ASP A 141 2.69 26.12 19.57
CA ASP A 141 1.65 25.40 18.85
C ASP A 141 1.92 23.89 18.74
N HIS A 142 3.09 23.44 19.23
CA HIS A 142 3.56 22.06 19.08
C HIS A 142 3.41 21.56 17.63
N SER A 143 3.92 22.36 16.69
CA SER A 143 3.81 22.08 15.25
C SER A 143 4.26 20.67 14.93
N SER A 144 3.50 19.95 14.11
CA SER A 144 3.83 18.59 13.65
C SER A 144 4.60 18.57 12.34
N VAL A 145 4.62 19.71 11.64
CA VAL A 145 5.30 19.92 10.36
C VAL A 145 5.99 21.26 10.37
N PHE A 146 6.90 21.49 9.44
CA PHE A 146 7.56 22.78 9.27
C PHE A 146 6.56 23.91 8.99
N LYS A 147 6.96 25.16 9.24
CA LYS A 147 6.17 26.35 8.92
C LYS A 147 6.56 26.91 7.54
N ALA A 148 5.59 27.45 6.82
CA ALA A 148 5.85 28.16 5.57
C ALA A 148 6.79 29.36 5.80
N GLY A 149 7.80 29.49 4.95
CA GLY A 149 8.77 30.58 5.01
C GLY A 149 9.88 30.43 6.06
N GLU A 150 9.88 29.34 6.88
CA GLU A 150 10.95 29.14 7.85
C GLU A 150 12.24 28.62 7.23
N THR A 151 13.34 28.89 7.92
CA THR A 151 14.66 28.36 7.55
C THR A 151 14.85 26.98 8.18
N LEU A 152 15.34 26.03 7.38
CA LEU A 152 15.68 24.69 7.78
C LEU A 152 17.20 24.53 7.84
N VAL A 153 17.69 24.17 9.01
CA VAL A 153 19.13 24.03 9.29
C VAL A 153 19.48 22.58 9.51
N LYS A 154 20.65 22.17 9.04
CA LYS A 154 21.17 20.82 9.32
C LYS A 154 21.36 20.63 10.82
N CYS A 155 20.98 19.47 11.33
CA CYS A 155 21.18 19.13 12.72
C CYS A 155 21.61 17.68 12.93
N GLY A 156 22.33 17.44 14.01
CA GLY A 156 22.43 16.12 14.60
C GLY A 156 21.16 15.83 15.41
N PHE A 157 20.63 14.64 15.29
CA PHE A 157 19.48 14.17 16.05
C PHE A 157 19.80 12.81 16.66
N SER A 158 19.66 12.70 17.98
CA SER A 158 19.97 11.48 18.73
C SER A 158 18.69 10.72 19.09
N ASP A 159 18.81 9.41 19.34
CA ASP A 159 17.71 8.57 19.83
C ASP A 159 17.09 9.06 21.15
N ALA A 160 17.83 9.89 21.91
CA ALA A 160 17.32 10.56 23.10
C ALA A 160 16.53 11.86 22.80
N GLY A 161 16.31 12.19 21.51
CA GLY A 161 15.59 13.39 21.09
C GLY A 161 16.38 14.70 21.23
N VAL A 162 17.68 14.64 21.46
CA VAL A 162 18.55 15.83 21.55
C VAL A 162 18.89 16.32 20.16
N VAL A 163 18.68 17.60 19.90
CA VAL A 163 19.00 18.29 18.65
C VAL A 163 20.26 19.10 18.85
N SER A 164 21.23 18.94 17.97
CA SER A 164 22.41 19.82 17.89
C SER A 164 22.46 20.43 16.49
N GLU A 165 22.21 21.72 16.36
CA GLU A 165 22.29 22.43 15.08
C GLU A 165 23.75 22.48 14.61
N ASP A 166 23.92 22.23 13.30
CA ASP A 166 25.22 22.37 12.66
C ASP A 166 25.38 23.78 12.13
N THR A 167 25.85 24.64 13.01
CA THR A 167 26.12 26.06 12.69
C THR A 167 27.35 26.28 11.81
N SER A 168 28.08 25.21 11.50
CA SER A 168 29.28 25.27 10.64
C SER A 168 28.93 25.20 9.16
N SER A 169 27.70 24.78 8.81
CA SER A 169 27.21 24.66 7.44
C SER A 169 26.40 25.92 7.10
N ASN A 170 26.80 26.63 6.06
CA ASN A 170 26.02 27.74 5.50
C ASN A 170 25.01 27.27 4.42
N ASN A 171 24.77 25.98 4.32
CA ASN A 171 23.91 25.38 3.30
C ASN A 171 22.53 25.05 3.90
N ASP A 172 21.68 26.05 4.01
CA ASP A 172 20.33 25.90 4.58
C ASP A 172 19.24 25.97 3.50
N PHE A 173 18.02 25.62 3.87
CA PHE A 173 16.87 25.71 3.00
C PHE A 173 15.85 26.68 3.57
N THR A 174 15.09 27.36 2.71
CA THR A 174 13.91 28.12 3.12
C THR A 174 12.67 27.47 2.57
N VAL A 175 11.70 27.13 3.44
CA VAL A 175 10.40 26.60 3.02
C VAL A 175 9.67 27.63 2.16
N GLU A 176 9.01 27.20 1.10
CA GLU A 176 8.22 28.09 0.25
C GLU A 176 7.06 28.74 1.01
N ALA A 177 6.50 29.81 0.44
CA ALA A 177 5.38 30.53 1.01
C ALA A 177 4.11 29.63 1.04
N GLN A 178 3.17 29.94 1.92
CA GLN A 178 1.93 29.19 2.07
C GLN A 178 1.09 29.14 0.78
N SER A 179 1.19 30.15 -0.08
CA SER A 179 0.52 30.16 -1.40
C SER A 179 0.98 29.03 -2.33
N GLU A 180 2.18 28.49 -2.13
CA GLU A 180 2.75 27.39 -2.93
C GLU A 180 2.40 26.00 -2.40
N VAL A 181 1.56 25.92 -1.37
CA VAL A 181 1.26 24.66 -0.66
C VAL A 181 2.55 23.90 -0.37
N PRO A 182 3.41 24.48 0.51
CA PRO A 182 4.81 24.06 0.59
C PRO A 182 5.00 22.68 1.23
N ILE A 183 4.04 22.18 1.97
CA ILE A 183 4.15 20.94 2.73
C ILE A 183 2.89 20.11 2.55
N GLY A 184 3.07 18.84 2.31
CA GLY A 184 1.98 17.89 2.22
C GLY A 184 2.51 16.45 2.16
N ARG A 185 1.62 15.50 1.95
CA ARG A 185 1.97 14.08 1.89
C ARG A 185 2.33 13.65 0.49
N CYS A 186 3.24 12.70 0.40
CA CYS A 186 3.66 12.05 -0.83
C CYS A 186 3.71 10.53 -0.65
N SER A 187 4.13 9.82 -1.68
CA SER A 187 4.29 8.37 -1.63
C SER A 187 5.59 7.94 -2.29
N ILE A 188 6.29 7.02 -1.65
CA ILE A 188 7.56 6.46 -2.11
C ILE A 188 7.52 4.94 -2.04
N ALA A 189 8.16 4.30 -3.01
CA ALA A 189 8.44 2.87 -2.96
C ALA A 189 9.93 2.65 -2.75
N ASN A 190 10.27 1.66 -1.97
CA ASN A 190 11.63 1.28 -1.63
C ASN A 190 11.84 -0.19 -1.94
N ILE A 191 13.07 -0.55 -2.32
CA ILE A 191 13.53 -1.93 -2.36
C ILE A 191 14.87 -2.02 -1.63
N SER A 192 15.03 -3.05 -0.81
CA SER A 192 16.31 -3.32 -0.16
C SER A 192 17.25 -4.10 -1.08
N GLU A 193 18.52 -4.12 -0.75
CA GLU A 193 19.49 -4.99 -1.42
C GLU A 193 19.09 -6.46 -1.32
N GLY A 194 19.29 -7.21 -2.41
CA GLY A 194 18.95 -8.63 -2.44
C GLY A 194 19.27 -9.32 -3.75
N VAL A 195 18.69 -10.51 -3.92
CA VAL A 195 18.84 -11.34 -5.12
C VAL A 195 17.46 -11.77 -5.60
N VAL A 196 17.22 -11.65 -6.90
CA VAL A 196 15.99 -12.04 -7.58
C VAL A 196 16.30 -13.06 -8.66
N PHE A 197 15.45 -14.07 -8.82
CA PHE A 197 15.55 -15.06 -9.90
C PHE A 197 14.84 -14.55 -11.15
N ILE A 198 15.62 -14.36 -12.23
CA ILE A 198 15.14 -13.73 -13.46
C ILE A 198 15.78 -14.45 -14.66
N ARG A 199 14.94 -14.96 -15.57
CA ARG A 199 15.38 -15.57 -16.83
C ARG A 199 16.51 -16.59 -16.64
N GLY A 200 16.35 -17.43 -15.61
CA GLY A 200 17.34 -18.45 -15.28
C GLY A 200 18.59 -17.94 -14.55
N PHE A 201 18.66 -16.67 -14.22
CA PHE A 201 19.79 -16.06 -13.50
C PHE A 201 19.39 -15.60 -12.10
N PHE A 202 20.34 -15.64 -11.19
CA PHE A 202 20.23 -15.06 -9.85
C PHE A 202 20.86 -13.66 -9.88
N VAL A 203 20.02 -12.64 -10.03
CA VAL A 203 20.49 -11.27 -10.28
C VAL A 203 20.44 -10.45 -9.00
N LYS A 204 21.55 -9.78 -8.69
CA LYS A 204 21.63 -8.85 -7.56
C LYS A 204 20.85 -7.58 -7.86
N VAL A 205 20.11 -7.13 -6.85
CA VAL A 205 19.43 -5.82 -6.80
C VAL A 205 20.09 -5.00 -5.72
N ASP A 206 20.46 -3.77 -6.03
CA ASP A 206 20.91 -2.81 -5.03
C ASP A 206 19.70 -2.08 -4.41
N LYS A 207 19.92 -1.47 -3.25
CA LYS A 207 18.90 -0.63 -2.61
C LYS A 207 18.50 0.52 -3.53
N GLN A 208 17.21 0.69 -3.78
CA GLN A 208 16.66 1.75 -4.62
C GLN A 208 15.41 2.36 -3.99
N GLU A 209 15.16 3.61 -4.32
CA GLU A 209 14.02 4.39 -3.88
C GLU A 209 13.36 5.05 -5.09
N LEU A 210 12.01 5.02 -5.15
CA LEU A 210 11.24 5.57 -6.26
C LEU A 210 10.05 6.37 -5.74
N ILE A 211 9.97 7.64 -6.08
CA ILE A 211 8.81 8.47 -5.77
C ILE A 211 7.64 8.03 -6.66
N LEU A 212 6.56 7.53 -6.04
CA LEU A 212 5.35 7.14 -6.74
C LEU A 212 4.54 8.37 -7.16
N GLU A 213 4.23 9.22 -6.20
CA GLU A 213 3.57 10.50 -6.42
C GLU A 213 4.21 11.56 -5.54
N LYS A 214 4.60 12.69 -6.14
CA LYS A 214 5.26 13.77 -5.41
C LYS A 214 4.33 14.47 -4.42
N TYR A 215 3.05 14.64 -4.79
CA TYR A 215 2.09 15.48 -4.07
C TYR A 215 0.79 14.75 -3.76
N ASN A 216 0.83 13.43 -3.73
CA ASN A 216 -0.35 12.61 -3.47
C ASN A 216 0.04 11.35 -2.67
N ALA A 217 -0.70 11.08 -1.60
CA ALA A 217 -0.54 9.88 -0.79
C ALA A 217 -1.42 8.71 -1.26
N LYS A 218 -2.14 8.86 -2.39
CA LYS A 218 -3.00 7.81 -2.96
C LYS A 218 -2.55 7.40 -4.37
N PRO A 219 -1.34 6.85 -4.52
CA PRO A 219 -0.85 6.41 -5.81
C PRO A 219 -1.66 5.24 -6.35
N SER A 220 -1.66 5.08 -7.68
CA SER A 220 -2.28 3.96 -8.38
C SER A 220 -1.32 3.46 -9.45
N PHE A 221 -0.41 2.55 -9.06
CA PHE A 221 0.65 2.01 -9.90
C PHE A 221 0.94 0.55 -9.60
N ARG A 222 1.53 -0.11 -10.58
CA ARG A 222 2.29 -1.34 -10.42
C ARG A 222 3.75 -0.93 -10.23
N VAL A 223 4.35 -1.34 -9.13
CA VAL A 223 5.74 -1.05 -8.77
C VAL A 223 6.55 -2.33 -8.86
N GLY A 224 7.70 -2.27 -9.45
CA GLY A 224 8.53 -3.46 -9.62
C GLY A 224 9.87 -3.16 -10.27
N LEU A 225 10.55 -4.20 -10.71
CA LEU A 225 11.85 -4.12 -11.33
C LEU A 225 11.71 -4.15 -12.86
N SER A 226 12.23 -3.13 -13.51
CA SER A 226 12.46 -3.10 -14.95
C SER A 226 13.75 -3.80 -15.26
N ILE A 227 13.72 -4.75 -16.18
CA ILE A 227 14.86 -5.57 -16.60
C ILE A 227 15.45 -4.96 -17.87
N THR A 228 16.72 -4.63 -17.81
CA THR A 228 17.50 -4.24 -19.00
C THR A 228 18.63 -5.22 -19.19
N GLU A 229 18.74 -5.80 -20.37
CA GLU A 229 19.86 -6.62 -20.80
C GLU A 229 20.82 -5.76 -21.62
N SER A 230 22.10 -5.84 -21.33
CA SER A 230 23.14 -5.09 -22.04
C SER A 230 24.41 -5.92 -22.21
N MET A 231 25.15 -5.60 -23.26
CA MET A 231 26.47 -6.10 -23.48
C MET A 231 27.46 -4.96 -23.22
N ILE A 232 28.32 -5.16 -22.26
CA ILE A 232 29.31 -4.17 -21.82
C ILE A 232 30.69 -4.53 -22.44
N SER A 233 31.19 -3.64 -23.23
CA SER A 233 32.53 -3.75 -23.85
C SER A 233 33.56 -2.91 -23.08
N THR A 234 34.80 -2.97 -23.49
CA THR A 234 35.90 -2.12 -22.98
C THR A 234 35.66 -0.63 -23.23
N ALA A 235 34.75 -0.25 -24.13
CA ALA A 235 34.39 1.14 -24.39
C ALA A 235 33.51 1.72 -23.27
N GLU A 236 32.64 0.88 -22.68
CA GLU A 236 31.74 1.26 -21.57
C GLU A 236 32.41 1.07 -20.21
N ASP A 237 33.26 0.02 -20.07
CA ASP A 237 33.93 -0.29 -18.81
C ASP A 237 35.43 -0.55 -19.03
N SER A 238 36.25 0.40 -18.63
CA SER A 238 37.70 0.31 -18.75
C SER A 238 38.35 -0.78 -17.88
N SER A 239 37.63 -1.32 -16.90
CA SER A 239 38.12 -2.44 -16.07
C SER A 239 38.23 -3.75 -16.86
N LEU A 240 37.64 -3.81 -18.04
CA LEU A 240 37.70 -4.96 -18.94
C LEU A 240 39.00 -5.01 -19.82
N TYR A 241 39.85 -4.00 -19.73
CA TYR A 241 41.17 -4.11 -20.30
C TYR A 241 42.07 -5.08 -19.52
N ASP A 242 43.02 -5.70 -20.20
CA ASP A 242 44.00 -6.60 -19.59
C ASP A 242 44.78 -5.88 -18.48
N ASN A 243 44.76 -6.44 -17.28
CA ASN A 243 45.39 -5.90 -16.08
C ASN A 243 46.85 -6.40 -15.90
N ALA A 244 47.41 -7.15 -16.86
CA ALA A 244 48.75 -7.69 -16.79
C ALA A 244 49.80 -6.57 -17.06
N GLN A 245 50.28 -5.93 -15.99
CA GLN A 245 51.25 -4.84 -16.07
C GLN A 245 52.62 -5.31 -16.58
N GLY A 246 53.21 -4.50 -17.49
CA GLY A 246 54.54 -4.74 -18.00
C GLY A 246 54.68 -5.90 -19.01
N THR A 247 53.55 -6.38 -19.56
CA THR A 247 53.49 -7.43 -20.59
C THR A 247 53.08 -6.85 -21.94
N SER A 248 53.24 -7.63 -23.02
CA SER A 248 52.83 -7.23 -24.37
C SER A 248 51.31 -7.07 -24.52
N ASN A 249 50.54 -7.60 -23.60
CA ASN A 249 49.07 -7.58 -23.60
C ASN A 249 48.49 -6.51 -22.68
N GLU A 250 49.33 -5.72 -22.00
CA GLU A 250 48.87 -4.65 -21.12
C GLU A 250 47.90 -3.73 -21.86
N ASN A 251 46.73 -3.49 -21.25
CA ASN A 251 45.60 -2.71 -21.83
C ASN A 251 45.04 -3.27 -23.16
N ALA A 252 45.25 -4.55 -23.47
CA ALA A 252 44.51 -5.18 -24.55
C ALA A 252 42.99 -5.30 -24.18
N ALA A 253 42.14 -5.10 -25.18
CA ALA A 253 40.69 -5.24 -24.96
C ALA A 253 40.35 -6.69 -24.61
N GLY A 254 39.61 -6.86 -23.50
CA GLY A 254 39.05 -8.13 -23.06
C GLY A 254 37.76 -8.51 -23.79
N ALA A 255 37.19 -9.63 -23.42
CA ALA A 255 35.89 -10.06 -23.92
C ALA A 255 34.77 -9.18 -23.33
N ASP A 256 33.69 -9.03 -24.07
CA ASP A 256 32.48 -8.33 -23.59
C ASP A 256 31.77 -9.11 -22.47
N ARG A 257 30.96 -8.42 -21.71
CA ARG A 257 30.20 -8.98 -20.59
C ARG A 257 28.71 -8.78 -20.83
N PHE A 258 27.92 -9.85 -20.66
CA PHE A 258 26.48 -9.79 -20.60
C PHE A 258 26.05 -9.35 -19.20
N GLN A 259 25.21 -8.33 -19.11
CA GLN A 259 24.79 -7.72 -17.86
C GLN A 259 23.27 -7.59 -17.78
N PHE A 260 22.71 -7.95 -16.64
CA PHE A 260 21.36 -7.54 -16.24
C PHE A 260 21.45 -6.29 -15.37
N ASN A 261 20.66 -5.28 -15.70
CA ASN A 261 20.43 -4.13 -14.85
C ASN A 261 18.97 -4.11 -14.41
N LEU A 262 18.75 -4.06 -13.09
CA LEU A 262 17.42 -4.05 -12.47
C LEU A 262 17.17 -2.68 -11.86
N THR A 263 16.20 -1.97 -12.40
CA THR A 263 15.84 -0.63 -11.95
C THR A 263 14.43 -0.63 -11.38
N LEU A 264 14.26 -0.07 -10.18
CA LEU A 264 12.95 0.10 -9.58
C LEU A 264 12.13 1.09 -10.43
N ALA A 265 10.99 0.64 -10.92
CA ALA A 265 10.13 1.39 -11.83
C ALA A 265 8.67 1.29 -11.44
N LYS A 266 7.85 2.19 -11.97
CA LYS A 266 6.39 2.18 -11.81
C LYS A 266 5.70 2.16 -13.17
N LEU A 267 4.64 1.36 -13.29
CA LEU A 267 3.78 1.29 -14.45
C LEU A 267 2.34 1.59 -14.07
N PRO A 268 1.53 2.16 -14.96
CA PRO A 268 0.09 2.36 -14.73
C PRO A 268 -0.62 1.03 -14.45
N LEU A 269 -1.70 1.04 -13.65
CA LEU A 269 -2.43 -0.19 -13.28
C LEU A 269 -3.02 -0.93 -14.48
N ASN A 270 -3.52 -0.20 -15.47
CA ASN A 270 -4.35 -0.75 -16.54
C ASN A 270 -3.63 -0.80 -17.90
N SER A 271 -2.35 -0.45 -17.97
CA SER A 271 -1.62 -0.51 -19.23
C SER A 271 -0.91 -1.87 -19.35
N VAL A 272 -1.35 -2.68 -20.28
CA VAL A 272 -0.55 -3.80 -20.82
C VAL A 272 0.29 -3.20 -21.95
N THR A 273 1.56 -2.92 -21.66
CA THR A 273 2.49 -2.36 -22.63
C THR A 273 3.56 -3.40 -23.00
N SER A 274 4.32 -3.14 -24.06
CA SER A 274 5.54 -3.92 -24.38
C SER A 274 6.50 -4.02 -23.19
N ASP A 275 6.44 -3.05 -22.27
CA ASP A 275 7.29 -2.98 -21.09
C ASP A 275 6.96 -4.08 -20.06
N ASP A 276 5.73 -4.59 -20.06
CA ASP A 276 5.33 -5.70 -19.16
C ASP A 276 6.18 -6.95 -19.34
N ALA A 277 6.70 -7.18 -20.54
CA ALA A 277 7.57 -8.31 -20.81
C ALA A 277 8.96 -8.21 -20.13
N ASN A 278 9.36 -7.00 -19.73
CA ASN A 278 10.61 -6.70 -19.05
C ASN A 278 10.39 -6.14 -17.64
N PHE A 279 9.21 -6.39 -17.07
CA PHE A 279 8.83 -5.84 -15.78
C PHE A 279 8.40 -6.93 -14.82
N ILE A 280 9.03 -6.99 -13.66
CA ILE A 280 8.65 -7.88 -12.57
C ILE A 280 7.88 -7.05 -11.55
N GLU A 281 6.57 -7.28 -11.47
CA GLU A 281 5.73 -6.63 -10.48
C GLU A 281 6.05 -7.16 -9.08
N LEU A 282 6.42 -6.27 -8.17
CA LEU A 282 6.66 -6.56 -6.76
C LEU A 282 5.51 -6.08 -5.88
N VAL A 283 4.98 -4.89 -6.16
CA VAL A 283 3.90 -4.28 -5.39
C VAL A 283 2.87 -3.70 -6.35
N ARG A 284 1.59 -3.94 -6.05
CA ARG A 284 0.47 -3.29 -6.72
C ARG A 284 -0.26 -2.40 -5.74
N VAL A 285 -0.35 -1.13 -6.09
CA VAL A 285 -1.04 -0.11 -5.31
C VAL A 285 -2.18 0.45 -6.12
N ASN A 286 -3.37 0.54 -5.53
CA ASN A 286 -4.53 1.16 -6.14
C ASN A 286 -5.17 2.13 -5.15
N ASN A 287 -5.20 3.40 -5.50
CA ASN A 287 -5.73 4.49 -4.68
C ASN A 287 -5.18 4.47 -3.24
N GLY A 288 -3.85 4.27 -3.11
CA GLY A 288 -3.17 4.18 -1.82
C GLY A 288 -3.38 2.86 -1.06
N LEU A 289 -3.95 1.84 -1.69
CA LEU A 289 -4.13 0.51 -1.11
C LEU A 289 -3.19 -0.48 -1.74
N ILE A 290 -2.42 -1.18 -0.93
CA ILE A 290 -1.59 -2.28 -1.41
C ILE A 290 -2.50 -3.47 -1.70
N GLN A 291 -2.60 -3.85 -2.97
CA GLN A 291 -3.37 -5.01 -3.44
C GLN A 291 -2.52 -6.27 -3.53
N LEU A 292 -1.25 -6.11 -3.87
CA LEU A 292 -0.28 -7.20 -4.00
C LEU A 292 1.06 -6.72 -3.47
N GLN A 293 1.75 -7.58 -2.72
CA GLN A 293 3.13 -7.36 -2.30
C GLN A 293 3.87 -8.70 -2.27
N LYS A 294 4.92 -8.81 -3.09
CA LYS A 294 5.82 -9.95 -3.09
C LYS A 294 6.94 -9.68 -2.08
N SER A 295 6.96 -10.39 -0.99
CA SER A 295 7.93 -10.20 0.09
C SER A 295 8.80 -11.41 0.36
N ARG A 296 8.54 -12.52 -0.32
CA ARG A 296 9.16 -13.82 -0.04
C ARG A 296 9.48 -14.59 -1.31
N PRO A 297 10.37 -15.58 -1.21
CA PRO A 297 10.58 -16.51 -2.29
C PRO A 297 9.27 -17.15 -2.73
N MET A 298 8.99 -17.07 -4.02
CA MET A 298 7.88 -17.79 -4.64
C MET A 298 8.47 -19.07 -5.22
N TYR A 299 8.14 -20.18 -4.59
CA TYR A 299 8.58 -21.49 -5.04
C TYR A 299 7.58 -22.04 -6.06
N SER A 300 8.03 -22.94 -6.92
CA SER A 300 7.18 -23.65 -7.88
C SER A 300 6.54 -24.89 -7.25
N GLU A 301 6.97 -26.08 -7.64
CA GLU A 301 6.39 -27.35 -7.19
C GLU A 301 6.58 -27.63 -5.69
N ILE A 302 7.66 -27.13 -5.10
CA ILE A 302 7.93 -27.31 -3.66
C ILE A 302 6.89 -26.60 -2.82
N GLU A 303 6.52 -25.37 -3.19
CA GLU A 303 5.53 -24.59 -2.45
C GLU A 303 4.17 -25.29 -2.40
N ASN A 304 3.70 -25.78 -3.55
CA ASN A 304 2.45 -26.51 -3.65
C ASN A 304 2.43 -27.75 -2.74
N THR A 305 3.54 -28.47 -2.68
CA THR A 305 3.65 -29.67 -1.84
C THR A 305 3.68 -29.33 -0.35
N LEU A 306 4.42 -28.29 0.04
CA LEU A 306 4.49 -27.84 1.43
C LEU A 306 3.16 -27.24 1.89
N ALA A 307 2.51 -26.43 1.06
CA ALA A 307 1.22 -25.82 1.35
C ALA A 307 0.16 -26.90 1.60
N ARG A 308 0.06 -27.89 0.72
CA ARG A 308 -0.88 -28.99 0.90
C ARG A 308 -0.64 -29.72 2.22
N ARG A 309 0.62 -30.05 2.54
CA ARG A 309 0.96 -30.74 3.82
C ARG A 309 0.62 -29.89 5.04
N THR A 310 0.88 -28.57 4.97
CA THR A 310 0.56 -27.64 6.05
C THR A 310 -0.94 -27.56 6.28
N PHE A 311 -1.71 -27.47 5.20
CA PHE A 311 -3.17 -27.44 5.27
C PHE A 311 -3.76 -28.75 5.79
N ASP A 312 -3.27 -29.88 5.31
CA ASP A 312 -3.72 -31.20 5.77
C ASP A 312 -3.43 -31.42 7.27
N ALA A 313 -2.35 -30.83 7.79
CA ALA A 313 -1.96 -30.97 9.18
C ALA A 313 -2.68 -29.99 10.12
N ASN A 314 -2.89 -28.74 9.73
CA ASN A 314 -3.30 -27.65 10.63
C ASN A 314 -4.56 -26.91 10.16
N GLY A 315 -5.03 -27.08 8.92
CA GLY A 315 -6.07 -26.23 8.35
C GLY A 315 -5.62 -24.79 8.14
N ASP A 316 -6.58 -23.86 8.11
CA ASP A 316 -6.29 -22.42 8.05
C ASP A 316 -6.04 -21.87 9.47
N PHE A 317 -5.00 -21.05 9.62
CA PHE A 317 -4.67 -20.46 10.92
C PHE A 317 -3.97 -19.11 10.81
N ILE A 318 -4.03 -18.31 11.88
CA ILE A 318 -3.39 -17.00 12.01
C ILE A 318 -2.22 -17.12 12.99
N THR A 319 -1.04 -16.65 12.57
CA THR A 319 0.16 -16.60 13.42
C THR A 319 0.41 -15.23 14.01
N GLN A 320 0.04 -14.18 13.28
CA GLN A 320 0.09 -12.80 13.74
C GLN A 320 -1.23 -12.12 13.41
N GLN A 321 -1.91 -11.62 14.44
CA GLN A 321 -3.22 -11.00 14.26
C GLN A 321 -3.16 -9.71 13.44
N PHE A 322 -4.15 -9.54 12.58
CA PHE A 322 -4.42 -8.30 11.89
C PHE A 322 -5.21 -7.39 12.83
N THR A 323 -4.57 -6.40 13.40
CA THR A 323 -5.26 -5.38 14.19
C THR A 323 -5.86 -4.32 13.28
N HIS A 324 -6.88 -3.64 13.76
CA HIS A 324 -7.52 -2.58 12.99
C HIS A 324 -7.64 -1.31 13.81
N SER A 325 -7.62 -0.18 13.14
CA SER A 325 -7.88 1.13 13.70
C SER A 325 -8.71 1.97 12.75
N MET A 326 -9.41 2.93 13.28
CA MET A 326 -10.16 3.91 12.50
C MET A 326 -9.68 5.32 12.85
N ARG A 327 -9.57 6.17 11.86
CA ARG A 327 -9.26 7.60 12.01
C ARG A 327 -10.02 8.43 11.00
N GLU A 328 -10.03 9.74 11.18
CA GLU A 328 -10.63 10.65 10.21
C GLU A 328 -9.92 10.56 8.86
N HIS A 329 -10.70 10.71 7.79
CA HIS A 329 -10.17 10.66 6.44
C HIS A 329 -9.61 12.02 6.00
N LEU A 330 -10.31 13.12 6.36
CA LEU A 330 -9.90 14.48 6.03
C LEU A 330 -8.95 15.04 7.09
N ASP A 331 -7.80 15.54 6.63
CA ASP A 331 -6.87 16.32 7.42
C ASP A 331 -7.06 17.81 7.06
N ASP A 332 -7.62 18.55 7.99
CA ASP A 332 -7.80 20.01 7.87
C ASP A 332 -7.65 20.66 9.25
N THR A 333 -7.93 21.95 9.35
CA THR A 333 -7.82 22.71 10.61
C THR A 333 -8.76 22.21 11.72
N THR A 334 -9.78 21.45 11.35
CA THR A 334 -10.81 20.95 12.29
C THR A 334 -10.60 19.49 12.62
N ASN A 335 -10.15 18.71 11.65
CA ASN A 335 -10.00 17.25 11.76
C ASN A 335 -8.54 16.86 11.51
N ALA A 336 -7.89 16.22 12.48
CA ALA A 336 -6.55 15.65 12.32
C ALA A 336 -6.67 14.27 11.61
N GLY A 337 -7.00 14.30 10.33
CA GLY A 337 -7.19 13.14 9.49
C GLY A 337 -5.91 12.62 8.85
N PHE A 338 -6.07 11.84 7.79
CA PHE A 338 -4.95 11.25 7.07
C PHE A 338 -4.64 11.94 5.74
N TYR A 339 -5.67 12.39 5.02
CA TYR A 339 -5.54 12.98 3.70
C TYR A 339 -5.95 14.45 3.72
N LEU A 340 -5.10 15.32 3.20
CA LEU A 340 -5.47 16.70 2.91
C LEU A 340 -6.60 16.76 1.89
N LYS A 341 -7.38 17.83 1.89
CA LYS A 341 -8.45 18.06 0.89
C LYS A 341 -7.91 18.02 -0.54
N SER A 342 -6.71 18.54 -0.78
CA SER A 342 -6.00 18.49 -2.06
C SER A 342 -5.61 17.07 -2.49
N GLN A 343 -5.47 16.15 -1.53
CA GLN A 343 -5.16 14.75 -1.74
C GLN A 343 -6.42 13.87 -1.79
N GLY A 344 -7.59 14.46 -1.89
CA GLY A 344 -8.86 13.77 -1.92
C GLY A 344 -9.41 13.37 -0.54
N GLY A 345 -8.95 14.02 0.53
CA GLY A 345 -9.56 13.92 1.85
C GLY A 345 -11.02 14.36 1.80
N LEU A 346 -11.91 13.56 2.38
CA LEU A 346 -13.36 13.79 2.40
C LEU A 346 -13.89 13.66 3.82
N GLU A 347 -14.64 14.65 4.27
CA GLU A 347 -15.29 14.63 5.58
C GLU A 347 -16.34 13.51 5.70
N SER A 348 -16.94 13.11 4.57
CA SER A 348 -17.95 12.04 4.51
C SER A 348 -17.37 10.62 4.67
N LYS A 349 -16.05 10.49 4.86
CA LYS A 349 -15.38 9.18 4.95
C LYS A 349 -14.59 9.03 6.23
N PHE A 350 -14.44 7.77 6.66
CA PHE A 350 -13.43 7.30 7.59
C PHE A 350 -12.29 6.65 6.85
N LEU A 351 -11.12 6.63 7.47
CA LEU A 351 -10.03 5.76 7.10
C LEU A 351 -10.00 4.56 8.05
N PHE A 352 -10.24 3.38 7.51
CA PHE A 352 -10.08 2.13 8.23
C PHE A 352 -8.70 1.54 7.88
N GLN A 353 -7.87 1.36 8.88
CA GLN A 353 -6.51 0.86 8.73
C GLN A 353 -6.42 -0.57 9.25
N ILE A 354 -5.86 -1.46 8.45
CA ILE A 354 -5.57 -2.84 8.84
C ILE A 354 -4.05 -2.97 8.99
N SER A 355 -3.58 -3.34 10.17
CA SER A 355 -2.17 -3.50 10.47
C SER A 355 -1.53 -4.66 9.70
N PRO A 356 -0.19 -4.71 9.68
CA PRO A 356 0.53 -5.92 9.33
C PRO A 356 0.03 -7.12 10.12
N GLY A 357 0.07 -8.29 9.49
CA GLY A 357 -0.36 -9.54 10.10
C GLY A 357 0.01 -10.72 9.22
N LYS A 358 -0.09 -11.92 9.76
CA LYS A 358 0.33 -13.14 9.08
C LYS A 358 -0.65 -14.29 9.31
N ALA A 359 -1.05 -14.92 8.22
CA ALA A 359 -1.95 -16.06 8.23
C ALA A 359 -1.51 -17.13 7.22
N TYR A 360 -1.96 -18.35 7.43
CA TYR A 360 -1.85 -19.43 6.46
C TYR A 360 -3.24 -19.80 5.98
N VAL A 361 -3.46 -19.67 4.67
CA VAL A 361 -4.73 -19.98 4.01
C VAL A 361 -4.49 -21.05 2.96
N LYS A 362 -5.17 -22.19 3.08
CA LYS A 362 -4.90 -23.39 2.27
C LYS A 362 -3.43 -23.81 2.31
N GLY A 363 -2.76 -23.53 3.43
CA GLY A 363 -1.35 -23.83 3.64
C GLY A 363 -0.37 -22.83 3.03
N TYR A 364 -0.85 -21.92 2.19
CA TYR A 364 -0.03 -20.82 1.66
C TYR A 364 0.10 -19.71 2.69
N GLU A 365 1.27 -19.16 2.79
CA GLU A 365 1.56 -18.08 3.70
C GLU A 365 1.08 -16.75 3.12
N ILE A 366 0.24 -16.05 3.87
CA ILE A 366 -0.18 -14.67 3.60
C ILE A 366 0.50 -13.79 4.63
N ASP A 367 1.49 -13.05 4.19
CA ASP A 367 2.19 -12.07 5.01
C ASP A 367 1.85 -10.65 4.54
N LYS A 368 1.17 -9.92 5.41
CA LYS A 368 0.85 -8.52 5.16
C LYS A 368 1.85 -7.65 5.90
N ILE A 369 2.79 -7.06 5.17
CA ILE A 369 3.89 -6.28 5.73
C ILE A 369 3.47 -4.82 5.97
N GLY A 370 2.69 -4.24 5.07
CA GLY A 370 2.26 -2.84 5.16
C GLY A 370 0.87 -2.65 5.75
N THR A 371 0.59 -1.47 6.29
CA THR A 371 -0.76 -1.07 6.69
C THR A 371 -1.63 -0.84 5.45
N THR A 372 -2.81 -1.43 5.42
CA THR A 372 -3.80 -1.17 4.36
C THR A 372 -4.79 -0.14 4.83
N ASN A 373 -4.99 0.90 4.03
CA ASN A 373 -5.92 1.98 4.28
C ASN A 373 -7.16 1.81 3.40
N LEU A 374 -8.33 1.67 4.03
CA LEU A 374 -9.63 1.56 3.35
C LEU A 374 -10.47 2.81 3.63
N SER A 375 -10.87 3.49 2.57
CA SER A 375 -11.77 4.64 2.68
C SER A 375 -13.22 4.15 2.76
N ILE A 376 -13.84 4.25 3.93
CA ILE A 376 -15.21 3.79 4.19
C ILE A 376 -16.11 5.03 4.30
N ASN A 377 -17.28 5.00 3.68
CA ASN A 377 -18.24 6.09 3.82
C ASN A 377 -18.75 6.13 5.25
N LYS A 378 -18.79 7.32 5.84
CA LYS A 378 -19.53 7.55 7.08
C LYS A 378 -21.00 7.29 6.82
N ALA A 379 -21.66 6.61 7.73
CA ALA A 379 -23.08 6.29 7.58
C ALA A 379 -23.99 7.52 7.64
N ARG A 380 -23.46 8.64 8.13
CA ARG A 380 -24.18 9.90 8.26
C ARG A 380 -23.24 11.08 8.07
N THR A 381 -23.83 12.22 7.69
CA THR A 381 -23.18 13.52 7.83
C THR A 381 -22.88 13.74 9.32
N THR A 382 -21.62 13.88 9.68
CA THR A 382 -21.23 14.18 11.05
C THR A 382 -21.54 15.63 11.34
N GLN A 383 -22.19 15.90 12.44
CA GLN A 383 -22.29 17.25 12.99
C GLN A 383 -21.08 17.46 13.90
N THR A 384 -20.24 18.41 13.60
CA THR A 384 -19.14 18.82 14.47
C THR A 384 -19.72 19.61 15.63
N ILE A 385 -19.68 19.04 16.83
CA ILE A 385 -20.03 19.77 18.05
C ILE A 385 -18.71 20.23 18.66
N ALA A 386 -18.45 21.54 18.56
CA ALA A 386 -17.23 22.13 19.13
C ALA A 386 -17.17 21.90 20.64
N GLY A 387 -16.01 21.39 21.13
CA GLY A 387 -15.74 21.17 22.55
C GLY A 387 -16.30 19.87 23.15
N ALA A 388 -16.97 19.01 22.37
CA ALA A 388 -17.42 17.73 22.88
C ALA A 388 -16.27 16.71 22.86
N LYS A 389 -15.88 16.26 24.05
CA LYS A 389 -15.07 15.04 24.20
C LYS A 389 -16.00 13.86 23.89
N THR A 390 -15.74 13.17 22.79
CA THR A 390 -16.55 12.01 22.40
C THR A 390 -15.90 10.74 22.92
N PRO A 391 -16.35 10.16 24.02
CA PRO A 391 -15.91 8.84 24.41
C PRO A 391 -16.58 7.83 23.48
N THR A 392 -15.82 6.97 22.82
CA THR A 392 -16.19 5.70 22.17
C THR A 392 -17.59 5.56 21.54
N ARG A 393 -18.27 6.63 21.23
CA ARG A 393 -19.59 6.67 20.57
C ARG A 393 -19.40 6.53 19.05
N LEU A 394 -18.78 5.43 18.64
CA LEU A 394 -18.53 5.14 17.25
C LEU A 394 -19.69 4.37 16.64
N GLY A 395 -20.09 4.74 15.45
CA GLY A 395 -21.05 4.02 14.63
C GLY A 395 -22.33 4.80 14.36
N ASN A 396 -23.25 4.11 13.70
CA ASN A 396 -24.55 4.67 13.33
C ASN A 396 -25.43 4.84 14.56
N TYR A 397 -26.08 5.98 14.66
CA TYR A 397 -27.17 6.16 15.60
C TYR A 397 -28.38 6.74 14.89
N ILE A 398 -29.54 6.49 15.46
CA ILE A 398 -30.79 7.16 15.09
C ILE A 398 -31.30 7.92 16.32
N LYS A 399 -31.86 9.11 16.08
CA LYS A 399 -32.59 9.82 17.09
C LYS A 399 -34.01 9.24 17.16
N VAL A 400 -34.43 8.86 18.32
CA VAL A 400 -35.78 8.37 18.56
C VAL A 400 -36.46 9.24 19.63
N GLU A 401 -37.69 9.60 19.37
CA GLU A 401 -38.58 10.30 20.29
C GLU A 401 -39.59 9.31 20.90
N ASN A 402 -40.26 9.70 21.94
CA ASN A 402 -41.26 8.88 22.61
C ASN A 402 -40.75 7.48 23.02
N CYS A 403 -39.56 7.44 23.54
CA CYS A 403 -38.97 6.20 24.04
C CYS A 403 -39.53 5.85 25.40
N HIS A 404 -40.31 4.76 25.51
CA HIS A 404 -40.82 4.24 26.75
C HIS A 404 -39.99 3.05 27.22
N GLY A 405 -39.24 3.23 28.31
CA GLY A 405 -38.34 2.23 28.86
C GLY A 405 -37.02 2.14 28.14
N PHE A 406 -36.17 1.22 28.59
CA PHE A 406 -34.91 0.93 27.95
C PHE A 406 -34.99 -0.38 27.18
N PRO A 407 -34.31 -0.51 26.02
CA PRO A 407 -34.19 -1.80 25.39
C PRO A 407 -33.60 -2.79 26.40
N ASP A 408 -34.28 -3.88 26.62
CA ASP A 408 -33.85 -4.86 27.58
C ASP A 408 -32.73 -5.72 27.00
N PHE A 409 -31.57 -5.64 27.60
CA PHE A 409 -30.43 -6.45 27.25
C PHE A 409 -30.50 -7.79 28.01
N GLY A 410 -31.30 -8.70 27.51
CA GLY A 410 -31.30 -10.06 27.99
C GLY A 410 -32.45 -10.45 28.92
N ASN A 411 -33.62 -9.83 28.84
CA ASN A 411 -34.79 -10.30 29.57
C ASN A 411 -35.50 -11.44 28.83
N GLU A 412 -35.61 -12.53 29.50
CA GLU A 412 -36.07 -13.81 29.00
C GLU A 412 -37.60 -14.06 29.21
N SER A 413 -38.33 -13.14 29.74
CA SER A 413 -39.72 -13.34 30.06
C SER A 413 -40.67 -12.68 29.08
N GLY A 414 -41.08 -13.44 28.09
CA GLY A 414 -42.12 -13.07 27.15
C GLY A 414 -41.96 -13.75 25.80
N ALA A 415 -42.98 -13.72 24.96
CA ALA A 415 -43.02 -14.39 23.65
C ALA A 415 -41.97 -13.89 22.61
N GLN A 416 -41.06 -13.06 23.05
CA GLN A 416 -39.92 -12.59 22.27
C GLN A 416 -38.66 -12.70 23.13
N ALA A 417 -38.12 -13.90 23.20
CA ALA A 417 -36.76 -14.11 23.69
C ALA A 417 -35.82 -13.31 22.79
N LEU A 418 -35.41 -12.14 23.22
CA LEU A 418 -34.48 -11.30 22.50
C LEU A 418 -33.06 -11.80 22.75
N ASP A 419 -32.35 -11.97 21.68
CA ASP A 419 -30.93 -12.10 21.65
C ASP A 419 -30.27 -11.06 22.59
N PRO A 420 -29.11 -11.36 23.23
CA PRO A 420 -28.52 -10.53 24.30
C PRO A 420 -28.13 -9.10 23.91
N HIS A 421 -28.47 -8.64 22.75
CA HIS A 421 -28.16 -7.29 22.26
C HIS A 421 -29.37 -6.49 21.78
N GLY A 422 -30.54 -6.73 22.31
CA GLY A 422 -31.76 -5.97 21.97
C GLY A 422 -31.99 -5.81 20.48
N VAL A 423 -32.85 -6.61 19.89
CA VAL A 423 -33.19 -6.50 18.46
C VAL A 423 -34.33 -5.51 18.32
N CYS A 424 -34.18 -4.50 17.46
CA CYS A 424 -35.26 -3.59 17.10
C CYS A 424 -35.69 -3.77 15.64
N GLN A 425 -36.98 -3.66 15.40
CA GLN A 425 -37.55 -3.66 14.06
C GLN A 425 -37.43 -2.26 13.45
N LEU A 426 -37.11 -2.21 12.16
CA LEU A 426 -36.95 -0.97 11.41
C LEU A 426 -38.13 -0.77 10.45
N PHE A 427 -38.62 0.45 10.40
CA PHE A 427 -39.70 0.88 9.52
C PHE A 427 -39.29 2.07 8.68
N PRO A 428 -39.89 2.31 7.50
CA PRO A 428 -39.44 3.35 6.56
C PRO A 428 -39.83 4.77 7.00
N SER A 429 -40.80 4.93 7.89
CA SER A 429 -41.29 6.21 8.33
C SER A 429 -41.74 6.15 9.77
N GLU A 430 -41.91 7.32 10.41
CA GLU A 430 -42.51 7.50 11.69
C GLU A 430 -43.97 7.02 11.64
N LEU A 431 -44.36 6.23 12.64
CA LEU A 431 -45.73 5.79 12.80
C LEU A 431 -46.57 6.88 13.45
N SER A 432 -47.76 7.10 12.94
CA SER A 432 -48.74 7.97 13.59
C SER A 432 -48.95 7.53 15.02
N ALA A 433 -48.99 8.47 15.95
CA ALA A 433 -49.12 8.24 17.37
C ALA A 433 -50.24 7.22 17.70
N GLY A 434 -49.88 6.12 18.30
CA GLY A 434 -50.81 5.10 18.84
C GLY A 434 -50.97 3.82 18.00
N SER A 435 -50.31 3.66 16.89
CA SER A 435 -50.43 2.44 16.06
C SER A 435 -49.09 1.73 15.93
N LEU A 436 -48.80 0.83 16.86
CA LEU A 436 -47.70 -0.14 16.68
C LEU A 436 -48.11 -1.14 15.59
N GLY A 437 -47.36 -1.18 14.49
CA GLY A 437 -47.47 -2.24 13.51
C GLY A 437 -48.21 -1.96 12.21
N SER A 438 -48.53 -0.71 11.86
CA SER A 438 -49.24 -0.38 10.61
C SER A 438 -48.31 0.01 9.43
N GLY A 439 -47.01 -0.16 9.55
CA GLY A 439 -46.07 0.11 8.49
C GLY A 439 -45.32 -1.14 8.00
N ASP A 440 -44.83 -1.11 6.76
CA ASP A 440 -44.00 -2.17 6.22
C ASP A 440 -42.72 -2.29 7.05
N HIS A 441 -42.51 -3.42 7.69
CA HIS A 441 -41.27 -3.77 8.35
C HIS A 441 -40.17 -3.93 7.30
N ILE A 442 -39.08 -3.12 7.37
CA ILE A 442 -38.03 -3.08 6.35
C ILE A 442 -36.74 -3.74 6.77
N GLY A 443 -36.56 -4.09 8.03
CA GLY A 443 -35.35 -4.72 8.51
C GLY A 443 -35.29 -4.84 10.02
N PHE A 444 -34.15 -5.35 10.49
CA PHE A 444 -33.76 -5.43 11.88
C PHE A 444 -32.45 -4.72 12.13
N ALA A 445 -32.27 -4.26 13.37
CA ALA A 445 -30.98 -3.81 13.87
C ALA A 445 -30.81 -4.26 15.31
N ARG A 446 -29.57 -4.29 15.78
CA ARG A 446 -29.25 -4.50 17.19
C ARG A 446 -28.80 -3.20 17.82
N VAL A 447 -29.18 -2.97 19.07
CA VAL A 447 -28.77 -1.79 19.84
C VAL A 447 -27.49 -2.10 20.58
N ARG A 448 -26.46 -1.31 20.34
CA ARG A 448 -25.17 -1.42 21.03
C ARG A 448 -25.08 -0.50 22.24
N TYR A 449 -25.63 0.69 22.12
CA TYR A 449 -25.54 1.73 23.15
C TYR A 449 -26.71 2.70 23.02
N ILE A 450 -27.12 3.25 24.15
CA ILE A 450 -28.16 4.25 24.24
C ILE A 450 -27.57 5.46 24.95
N ASP A 451 -27.87 6.63 24.45
CA ASP A 451 -27.43 7.87 25.03
C ASP A 451 -28.59 8.87 25.06
N SER A 452 -28.67 9.65 26.13
CA SER A 452 -29.63 10.73 26.20
C SER A 452 -29.27 11.82 25.21
N HIS A 453 -30.28 12.31 24.53
CA HIS A 453 -30.14 13.42 23.60
C HIS A 453 -30.57 14.69 24.34
N ASP A 454 -29.62 15.56 24.65
CA ASP A 454 -29.93 16.86 25.23
C ASP A 454 -29.81 17.91 24.11
N ASP A 455 -30.91 18.29 23.54
CA ASP A 455 -31.02 19.41 22.64
C ASP A 455 -31.81 20.53 23.30
N THR A 456 -31.13 21.40 24.04
CA THR A 456 -31.54 22.75 24.32
C THR A 456 -32.94 22.94 24.89
N GLY A 457 -33.27 22.29 26.00
CA GLY A 457 -34.34 22.79 26.93
C GLY A 457 -35.78 22.69 26.46
N ALA A 458 -36.09 21.96 25.44
CA ALA A 458 -37.44 21.52 25.13
C ALA A 458 -37.68 20.12 25.74
N ALA A 459 -38.78 19.91 26.39
CA ALA A 459 -39.14 18.70 27.11
C ALA A 459 -39.42 17.50 26.18
N GLU A 460 -38.52 17.19 25.28
CA GLU A 460 -38.62 16.07 24.37
C GLU A 460 -37.60 15.04 24.75
N ASP A 461 -38.04 13.98 25.40
CA ASP A 461 -37.25 12.85 25.86
C ASP A 461 -36.73 12.03 24.71
N GLY A 462 -35.87 12.62 23.86
CA GLY A 462 -35.21 11.95 22.77
C GLY A 462 -33.99 11.15 23.24
N VAL A 463 -33.76 10.00 22.67
CA VAL A 463 -32.55 9.20 22.87
C VAL A 463 -31.86 8.91 21.54
N ASN A 464 -30.54 8.80 21.59
CA ASN A 464 -29.74 8.32 20.50
C ASN A 464 -29.53 6.81 20.65
N LEU A 465 -30.04 6.03 19.71
CA LEU A 465 -29.77 4.59 19.63
C LEU A 465 -28.62 4.31 18.67
N TYR A 466 -27.53 3.74 19.18
CA TYR A 466 -26.42 3.28 18.40
C TYR A 466 -26.67 1.86 17.91
N LEU A 467 -26.86 1.70 16.60
CA LEU A 467 -27.25 0.45 15.99
C LEU A 467 -26.03 -0.26 15.36
N PHE A 468 -26.08 -1.59 15.39
CA PHE A 468 -25.17 -2.46 14.65
C PHE A 468 -25.93 -3.66 14.08
N ASP A 469 -25.31 -4.47 13.26
CA ASP A 469 -25.92 -5.63 12.58
C ASP A 469 -27.25 -5.25 11.89
N VAL A 470 -27.23 -4.12 11.17
CA VAL A 470 -28.40 -3.63 10.43
C VAL A 470 -28.62 -4.53 9.22
N ARG A 471 -29.75 -5.24 9.20
CA ARG A 471 -30.16 -6.13 8.12
C ARG A 471 -31.43 -5.61 7.50
N MET A 472 -31.32 -5.19 6.24
CA MET A 472 -32.47 -4.73 5.47
C MET A 472 -33.06 -5.89 4.66
N PHE A 473 -34.40 -5.92 4.55
CA PHE A 473 -35.08 -6.92 3.75
C PHE A 473 -35.13 -6.51 2.27
N THR A 474 -35.10 -7.50 1.40
CA THR A 474 -35.50 -7.32 0.01
C THR A 474 -36.99 -7.51 -0.09
N LYS A 475 -37.74 -6.49 -0.50
CA LYS A 475 -39.16 -6.56 -0.67
C LYS A 475 -39.51 -7.23 -2.01
N ILE A 476 -40.32 -8.26 -1.97
CA ILE A 476 -40.87 -8.94 -3.15
C ILE A 476 -42.37 -8.75 -3.14
N GLY A 477 -42.88 -8.05 -4.15
CA GLY A 477 -44.33 -7.93 -4.36
C GLY A 477 -44.88 -9.17 -5.06
N TYR A 478 -45.98 -9.67 -4.63
CA TYR A 478 -46.72 -10.78 -5.26
C TYR A 478 -48.22 -10.47 -5.37
N SER A 479 -48.84 -10.94 -6.41
CA SER A 479 -50.28 -10.68 -6.67
C SER A 479 -51.21 -11.77 -6.07
N SER A 480 -50.70 -12.97 -5.89
CA SER A 480 -51.42 -14.08 -5.26
C SER A 480 -50.45 -15.18 -4.84
N HIS A 481 -50.82 -15.93 -3.82
CA HIS A 481 -50.11 -17.15 -3.42
C HIS A 481 -51.11 -18.26 -3.07
N THR A 482 -50.65 -19.50 -3.19
CA THR A 482 -51.39 -20.67 -2.68
C THR A 482 -50.64 -21.24 -1.50
N GLY A 483 -51.31 -21.36 -0.35
CA GLY A 483 -50.72 -21.83 0.89
C GLY A 483 -50.47 -20.69 1.89
N THR A 484 -49.83 -21.01 3.01
CA THR A 484 -49.44 -20.05 4.03
C THR A 484 -47.93 -19.83 3.94
N ALA A 485 -47.52 -18.59 3.81
CA ALA A 485 -46.11 -18.21 3.84
C ALA A 485 -45.75 -17.83 5.27
N ASN A 486 -44.81 -18.55 5.88
CA ASN A 486 -44.37 -18.28 7.24
C ASN A 486 -42.95 -17.72 7.25
N ALA A 487 -42.61 -16.94 8.25
CA ALA A 487 -41.22 -16.54 8.49
C ALA A 487 -40.36 -17.80 8.66
N GLY A 488 -39.25 -17.85 7.94
CA GLY A 488 -38.33 -19.01 7.87
C GLY A 488 -38.54 -19.92 6.64
N ASP A 489 -39.65 -19.79 5.90
CA ASP A 489 -39.88 -20.56 4.68
C ASP A 489 -38.95 -20.14 3.57
N LYS A 490 -38.52 -21.13 2.77
CA LYS A 490 -37.59 -20.91 1.66
C LYS A 490 -38.34 -20.62 0.35
N LEU A 491 -38.07 -19.46 -0.21
CA LEU A 491 -38.52 -19.13 -1.57
C LEU A 491 -37.44 -19.56 -2.60
N VAL A 492 -37.90 -20.07 -3.75
CA VAL A 492 -37.07 -20.43 -4.88
C VAL A 492 -37.65 -19.81 -6.16
N GLY A 493 -36.87 -18.98 -6.81
CA GLY A 493 -37.25 -18.40 -8.11
C GLY A 493 -37.35 -19.46 -9.21
N GLY A 494 -38.53 -19.70 -9.75
CA GLY A 494 -38.78 -20.75 -10.74
C GLY A 494 -37.96 -20.61 -12.02
N THR A 495 -37.62 -19.39 -12.43
CA THR A 495 -36.82 -19.11 -13.63
C THR A 495 -35.33 -18.87 -13.32
N SER A 496 -35.05 -18.16 -12.25
CA SER A 496 -33.68 -17.75 -11.91
C SER A 496 -32.95 -18.76 -11.02
N GLY A 497 -33.66 -19.65 -10.34
CA GLY A 497 -33.11 -20.50 -9.30
C GLY A 497 -32.63 -19.76 -8.06
N ALA A 498 -32.79 -18.43 -8.00
CA ALA A 498 -32.42 -17.63 -6.83
C ALA A 498 -33.22 -18.07 -5.62
N THR A 499 -32.58 -18.12 -4.45
CA THR A 499 -33.20 -18.55 -3.21
C THR A 499 -33.19 -17.44 -2.17
N GLY A 500 -34.26 -17.35 -1.41
CA GLY A 500 -34.39 -16.45 -0.26
C GLY A 500 -35.14 -17.14 0.87
N ILE A 501 -35.01 -16.59 2.07
CA ILE A 501 -35.79 -17.01 3.23
C ILE A 501 -36.77 -15.90 3.56
N ILE A 502 -38.04 -16.24 3.77
CA ILE A 502 -39.05 -15.28 4.19
C ILE A 502 -38.72 -14.80 5.62
N ALA A 503 -38.43 -13.53 5.73
CA ALA A 503 -38.25 -12.90 7.04
C ALA A 503 -39.55 -12.45 7.64
N TYR A 504 -40.47 -11.98 6.80
CA TYR A 504 -41.79 -11.49 7.21
C TYR A 504 -42.73 -11.46 6.00
N ASP A 505 -43.98 -11.89 6.19
CA ASP A 505 -45.05 -11.72 5.24
C ASP A 505 -46.11 -10.84 5.88
N ASN A 506 -46.43 -9.70 5.29
CA ASN A 506 -47.43 -8.78 5.84
C ASN A 506 -48.88 -9.21 5.62
N ASN A 507 -49.06 -10.32 4.92
CA ASN A 507 -50.36 -10.97 4.63
C ASN A 507 -51.51 -10.01 4.28
N SER A 508 -51.22 -8.76 4.02
CA SER A 508 -52.13 -7.80 3.45
C SER A 508 -52.08 -7.99 1.93
N ASN A 509 -53.18 -8.43 1.37
CA ASN A 509 -53.37 -8.55 -0.06
C ASN A 509 -52.61 -7.50 -0.82
N ALA A 510 -51.54 -7.94 -1.42
CA ALA A 510 -50.70 -7.06 -2.19
C ALA A 510 -51.50 -6.45 -3.34
N VAL A 511 -51.38 -5.20 -3.48
CA VAL A 511 -51.65 -4.50 -4.74
C VAL A 511 -50.30 -4.20 -5.33
#